data_2ffb6212992db2fbd0d3ad1c849e5546
#
_entry.id   2ffb6212992db2fbd0d3ad1c849e5546
#
_cell.length_a   1.000
_cell.length_b   1.000
_cell.length_c   1.000
_cell.angle_alpha   90.00
_cell.angle_beta   90.00
_cell.angle_gamma   90.00
#
_symmetry.space_group_name_H-M   'P 1'
#
loop_
_entity.id
_entity.type
_entity.pdbx_description
1 polymer ?
#
loop_
_entity_poly.entity_id
_entity_poly.type
_entity_poly.pdbx_seq_one_letter_code
_entity_poly.pdbx_strand_id
1 'polypeptide(L)'
;MPLTVCIIFLVVTFALLSLWFFIRAKVKRNVMKCEDDISDVLSTDILQESGESKSTISLHEYVEQRFADQYIRPREQASFVKSLTENLDDVLAVNRSRRMFAVESDVIEDFVWQFDSLDRTIEEHNQRYCKKQLAANEAFFDTVLQYPLDKQQRHSIVSESENCLVVSSAGSGKTSSIVGKVRYLIDKKHVDPERILLISYTNKAAAELTERLNTPGLRGYTFHKLAIDIIGQMTKHKPSICENVDNIFVDIYKQLLEDNEFQDAVVSYFANYEIEQEDWEKRKADRQQSLSAAKASGYKALLPDMDGKAIHVRSEQEKSICFALSSLGVSFRYEEAYEHHVYDELHSQYRPDFSIHYTKDGKDCRVYLEHFGIDEHGTVPAWFAKKNGITWDEANQQYGDGITWKRELHQEKGTTLLETTSADFSRYDIKEKLKKILSVAGVPFRELSSSELYAMLLPKGSKQEKAFIRLIVTFTTLLKTNCKCVEEVVALAHRERDKRAEFIIENIFAPVVVRYQEALAKLEQCDFTDVILEATSLISS
;
A
#
# COMPACT_ATOMS: atom_id res chain seq x y z
N MET A 1 -72.30 9.78 -27.29
CA MET A 1 -71.32 10.84 -27.17
C MET A 1 -71.81 12.07 -27.94
N PRO A 2 -71.78 13.28 -27.39
CA PRO A 2 -72.19 14.47 -28.12
C PRO A 2 -71.29 14.70 -29.34
N LEU A 3 -71.85 15.08 -30.46
CA LEU A 3 -71.18 15.35 -31.74
C LEU A 3 -69.96 16.29 -31.57
N THR A 4 -70.02 17.22 -30.63
CA THR A 4 -68.92 18.14 -30.23
C THR A 4 -67.68 17.39 -29.73
N VAL A 5 -67.80 16.32 -28.96
CA VAL A 5 -66.64 15.51 -28.45
C VAL A 5 -65.96 14.78 -29.61
N CYS A 6 -66.73 14.27 -30.57
CA CYS A 6 -66.15 13.63 -31.76
C CYS A 6 -65.41 14.60 -32.66
N ILE A 7 -65.94 15.84 -32.82
CA ILE A 7 -65.24 16.87 -33.61
C ILE A 7 -63.94 17.34 -32.92
N ILE A 8 -63.95 17.58 -31.61
CA ILE A 8 -62.74 17.95 -30.86
C ILE A 8 -61.68 16.81 -30.97
N PHE A 9 -62.08 15.56 -30.81
CA PHE A 9 -61.19 14.40 -30.97
C PHE A 9 -60.57 14.32 -32.37
N LEU A 10 -61.38 14.55 -33.43
CA LEU A 10 -60.90 14.57 -34.82
C LEU A 10 -59.96 15.75 -35.07
N VAL A 11 -60.20 16.93 -34.55
CA VAL A 11 -59.33 18.12 -34.70
C VAL A 11 -58.03 17.89 -33.97
N VAL A 12 -58.04 17.35 -32.72
CA VAL A 12 -56.84 17.04 -31.95
C VAL A 12 -55.99 15.95 -32.63
N THR A 13 -56.64 14.88 -33.12
CA THR A 13 -55.90 13.81 -33.85
C THR A 13 -55.27 14.33 -35.14
N PHE A 14 -55.99 15.18 -35.90
CA PHE A 14 -55.43 15.78 -37.10
C PHE A 14 -54.30 16.76 -36.81
N ALA A 15 -54.39 17.55 -35.75
CA ALA A 15 -53.29 18.43 -35.30
C ALA A 15 -52.06 17.61 -34.86
N LEU A 16 -52.25 16.53 -34.11
CA LEU A 16 -51.17 15.65 -33.68
C LEU A 16 -50.51 14.93 -34.88
N LEU A 17 -51.29 14.46 -35.85
CA LEU A 17 -50.77 13.87 -37.08
C LEU A 17 -49.98 14.90 -37.90
N SER A 18 -50.49 16.12 -38.05
CA SER A 18 -49.83 17.19 -38.78
C SER A 18 -48.51 17.57 -38.10
N LEU A 19 -48.49 17.66 -36.76
CA LEU A 19 -47.29 17.90 -35.97
C LEU A 19 -46.27 16.75 -36.13
N TRP A 20 -46.75 15.50 -36.09
CA TRP A 20 -45.89 14.33 -36.31
C TRP A 20 -45.25 14.33 -37.70
N PHE A 21 -46.00 14.64 -38.76
CA PHE A 21 -45.48 14.75 -40.12
C PHE A 21 -44.44 15.89 -40.24
N PHE A 22 -44.69 17.02 -39.59
CA PHE A 22 -43.75 18.14 -39.58
C PHE A 22 -42.44 17.79 -38.88
N ILE A 23 -42.52 17.14 -37.69
CA ILE A 23 -41.34 16.70 -36.96
C ILE A 23 -40.57 15.65 -37.77
N ARG A 24 -41.29 14.67 -38.35
CA ARG A 24 -40.66 13.63 -39.19
C ARG A 24 -39.93 14.24 -40.40
N ALA A 25 -40.51 15.23 -41.05
CA ALA A 25 -39.86 15.93 -42.16
C ALA A 25 -38.60 16.74 -41.72
N LYS A 26 -38.62 17.31 -40.50
CA LYS A 26 -37.44 17.94 -39.90
C LYS A 26 -36.38 16.91 -39.57
N VAL A 27 -36.72 15.78 -38.99
CA VAL A 27 -35.80 14.68 -38.69
C VAL A 27 -35.16 14.15 -39.97
N LYS A 28 -35.94 13.95 -41.05
CA LYS A 28 -35.42 13.51 -42.36
C LYS A 28 -34.36 14.50 -42.92
N ARG A 29 -34.59 15.80 -42.81
CA ARG A 29 -33.59 16.82 -43.23
C ARG A 29 -32.32 16.75 -42.40
N ASN A 30 -32.45 16.54 -41.06
CA ASN A 30 -31.30 16.38 -40.19
C ASN A 30 -30.50 15.10 -40.47
N VAL A 31 -31.19 14.00 -40.85
CA VAL A 31 -30.57 12.76 -41.29
C VAL A 31 -29.73 12.99 -42.54
N MET A 32 -30.29 13.60 -43.61
CA MET A 32 -29.55 13.92 -44.85
C MET A 32 -28.33 14.77 -44.60
N LYS A 33 -28.45 15.82 -43.74
CA LYS A 33 -27.31 16.64 -43.39
C LYS A 33 -26.25 15.84 -42.65
N CYS A 34 -26.63 14.98 -41.72
CA CYS A 34 -25.72 14.13 -40.94
C CYS A 34 -25.01 13.11 -41.85
N GLU A 35 -25.68 12.56 -42.88
CA GLU A 35 -25.08 11.68 -43.91
C GLU A 35 -24.00 12.42 -44.68
N ASP A 36 -24.29 13.66 -45.10
CA ASP A 36 -23.29 14.54 -45.78
C ASP A 36 -22.11 14.83 -44.86
N ASP A 37 -22.34 15.23 -43.60
CA ASP A 37 -21.30 15.51 -42.62
C ASP A 37 -20.40 14.27 -42.37
N ILE A 38 -20.96 13.06 -42.22
CA ILE A 38 -20.23 11.79 -42.12
C ILE A 38 -19.38 11.55 -43.36
N SER A 39 -19.98 11.71 -44.52
CA SER A 39 -19.29 11.53 -45.83
C SER A 39 -18.13 12.52 -45.97
N ASP A 40 -18.31 13.77 -45.57
CA ASP A 40 -17.27 14.79 -45.63
C ASP A 40 -16.12 14.48 -44.66
N VAL A 41 -16.40 14.05 -43.40
CA VAL A 41 -15.35 13.65 -42.44
C VAL A 41 -14.54 12.46 -42.98
N LEU A 42 -15.18 11.45 -43.51
CA LEU A 42 -14.51 10.25 -44.04
C LEU A 42 -13.82 10.48 -45.42
N SER A 43 -14.10 11.59 -46.11
CA SER A 43 -13.54 11.87 -47.44
C SER A 43 -12.43 12.94 -47.46
N THR A 44 -12.36 13.82 -46.46
CA THR A 44 -11.60 15.09 -46.55
C THR A 44 -10.08 14.92 -46.59
N ASP A 45 -9.52 13.87 -45.99
CA ASP A 45 -8.06 13.69 -45.92
C ASP A 45 -7.45 12.86 -47.06
N ILE A 46 -8.27 12.05 -47.79
CA ILE A 46 -7.77 11.06 -48.75
C ILE A 46 -7.88 11.52 -50.20
N LEU A 47 -8.78 12.45 -50.50
CA LEU A 47 -9.13 12.85 -51.88
C LEU A 47 -8.30 14.02 -52.45
N GLN A 48 -7.37 14.62 -51.70
CA GLN A 48 -6.47 15.65 -52.23
C GLN A 48 -5.40 15.10 -53.21
N GLU A 49 -5.14 13.78 -53.18
CA GLU A 49 -4.07 13.18 -54.02
C GLU A 49 -4.59 12.40 -55.25
N SER A 50 -5.84 11.97 -55.36
CA SER A 50 -6.26 11.02 -56.41
C SER A 50 -7.28 11.49 -57.45
N GLY A 51 -7.91 12.65 -57.31
CA GLY A 51 -8.75 13.24 -58.39
C GLY A 51 -10.01 12.44 -58.77
N GLU A 52 -10.41 11.42 -58.01
CA GLU A 52 -11.58 10.56 -58.28
C GLU A 52 -12.83 11.00 -57.50
N SER A 53 -14.01 10.66 -58.05
CA SER A 53 -15.30 11.07 -57.54
C SER A 53 -15.56 10.54 -56.10
N LYS A 54 -16.18 11.35 -55.26
CA LYS A 54 -16.58 11.05 -53.85
C LYS A 54 -17.30 9.68 -53.79
N SER A 55 -16.60 8.64 -53.38
CA SER A 55 -17.20 7.42 -52.90
C SER A 55 -17.17 7.41 -51.36
N THR A 56 -18.29 7.20 -50.74
CA THR A 56 -18.36 7.07 -49.24
C THR A 56 -17.63 5.79 -48.86
N ILE A 57 -16.47 5.92 -48.23
CA ILE A 57 -15.72 4.79 -47.66
C ILE A 57 -16.24 4.48 -46.26
N SER A 58 -16.10 3.23 -45.86
CA SER A 58 -16.44 2.83 -44.47
C SER A 58 -15.42 3.38 -43.49
N LEU A 59 -15.81 3.54 -42.20
CA LEU A 59 -14.88 3.96 -41.16
C LEU A 59 -13.69 2.99 -41.04
N HIS A 60 -13.93 1.71 -41.26
CA HIS A 60 -12.86 0.70 -41.29
C HIS A 60 -11.84 0.96 -42.43
N GLU A 61 -12.32 1.19 -43.64
CA GLU A 61 -11.45 1.52 -44.80
C GLU A 61 -10.72 2.84 -44.56
N TYR A 62 -11.37 3.81 -43.95
CA TYR A 62 -10.75 5.10 -43.61
C TYR A 62 -9.58 4.90 -42.62
N VAL A 63 -9.73 4.08 -41.56
CA VAL A 63 -8.63 3.74 -40.66
C VAL A 63 -7.48 3.07 -41.40
N GLU A 64 -7.76 2.09 -42.26
CA GLU A 64 -6.75 1.37 -43.00
C GLU A 64 -5.99 2.27 -43.99
N GLN A 65 -6.66 3.21 -44.65
CA GLN A 65 -6.02 4.14 -45.57
C GLN A 65 -5.22 5.22 -44.83
N ARG A 66 -5.79 5.81 -43.78
CA ARG A 66 -5.14 6.87 -43.00
C ARG A 66 -3.87 6.41 -42.29
N PHE A 67 -3.88 5.16 -41.79
CA PHE A 67 -2.78 4.61 -41.01
C PHE A 67 -2.05 3.45 -41.72
N ALA A 68 -2.10 3.37 -43.04
CA ALA A 68 -1.67 2.20 -43.86
C ALA A 68 -0.30 1.64 -43.49
N ASP A 69 0.67 2.49 -43.14
CA ASP A 69 2.05 2.10 -42.80
C ASP A 69 2.46 2.51 -41.38
N GLN A 70 1.50 2.75 -40.51
CA GLN A 70 1.74 3.23 -39.15
C GLN A 70 1.08 2.32 -38.12
N TYR A 71 1.71 2.21 -36.96
CA TYR A 71 1.10 1.63 -35.76
C TYR A 71 0.28 2.72 -35.06
N ILE A 72 -0.98 2.46 -34.78
CA ILE A 72 -1.87 3.43 -34.11
C ILE A 72 -1.62 3.36 -32.62
N ARG A 73 -0.98 4.38 -32.05
CA ARG A 73 -0.69 4.49 -30.62
C ARG A 73 -1.90 5.04 -29.86
N PRO A 74 -2.01 4.80 -28.54
CA PRO A 74 -3.11 5.30 -27.72
C PRO A 74 -3.37 6.81 -27.86
N ARG A 75 -2.33 7.65 -27.98
CA ARG A 75 -2.51 9.10 -28.19
C ARG A 75 -3.06 9.44 -29.57
N GLU A 76 -2.58 8.72 -30.58
CA GLU A 76 -3.06 8.88 -31.96
C GLU A 76 -4.52 8.42 -32.05
N GLN A 77 -4.84 7.28 -31.42
CA GLN A 77 -6.21 6.81 -31.25
C GLN A 77 -7.09 7.85 -30.54
N ALA A 78 -6.66 8.38 -29.39
CA ALA A 78 -7.41 9.39 -28.65
C ALA A 78 -7.64 10.67 -29.48
N SER A 79 -6.62 11.14 -30.22
CA SER A 79 -6.74 12.29 -31.11
C SER A 79 -7.67 12.00 -32.28
N PHE A 80 -7.58 10.81 -32.85
CA PHE A 80 -8.45 10.35 -33.94
C PHE A 80 -9.90 10.23 -33.48
N VAL A 81 -10.14 9.54 -32.36
CA VAL A 81 -11.48 9.46 -31.75
C VAL A 81 -12.03 10.85 -31.47
N LYS A 82 -11.24 11.76 -30.92
CA LYS A 82 -11.67 13.14 -30.66
C LYS A 82 -12.10 13.85 -31.95
N SER A 83 -11.34 13.72 -33.05
CA SER A 83 -11.71 14.31 -34.33
C SER A 83 -13.01 13.74 -34.92
N LEU A 84 -13.27 12.46 -34.69
CA LEU A 84 -14.55 11.83 -35.07
C LEU A 84 -15.70 12.26 -34.15
N THR A 85 -15.42 12.49 -32.85
CA THR A 85 -16.44 12.81 -31.84
C THR A 85 -16.82 14.27 -31.77
N GLU A 86 -16.07 15.19 -32.39
CA GLU A 86 -16.47 16.62 -32.48
C GLU A 86 -17.88 16.78 -33.09
N ASN A 87 -18.33 15.82 -33.91
CA ASN A 87 -19.67 15.77 -34.49
C ASN A 87 -20.52 14.58 -33.99
N LEU A 88 -19.98 13.72 -33.12
CA LEU A 88 -20.63 12.45 -32.74
C LEU A 88 -21.89 12.64 -31.90
N ASP A 89 -21.94 13.65 -31.03
CA ASP A 89 -23.13 13.93 -30.22
C ASP A 89 -24.31 14.29 -31.10
N ASP A 90 -24.06 15.03 -32.19
CA ASP A 90 -25.08 15.35 -33.20
C ASP A 90 -25.50 14.08 -33.95
N VAL A 91 -24.57 13.22 -34.35
CA VAL A 91 -24.86 11.93 -35.02
C VAL A 91 -25.70 11.03 -34.12
N LEU A 92 -25.34 10.89 -32.84
CA LEU A 92 -26.08 10.07 -31.89
C LEU A 92 -27.47 10.67 -31.58
N ALA A 93 -27.62 11.98 -31.53
CA ALA A 93 -28.90 12.66 -31.35
C ALA A 93 -29.79 12.45 -32.58
N VAL A 94 -29.23 12.56 -33.80
CA VAL A 94 -29.92 12.29 -35.06
C VAL A 94 -30.29 10.82 -35.14
N ASN A 95 -29.41 9.88 -34.79
CA ASN A 95 -29.67 8.44 -34.76
C ASN A 95 -30.86 8.08 -33.82
N ARG A 96 -30.91 8.66 -32.63
CA ARG A 96 -32.04 8.50 -31.70
C ARG A 96 -33.34 9.03 -32.31
N SER A 97 -33.30 10.23 -32.91
CA SER A 97 -34.47 10.87 -33.52
C SER A 97 -34.98 10.09 -34.72
N ARG A 98 -34.09 9.58 -35.61
CA ARG A 98 -34.50 8.79 -36.78
C ARG A 98 -35.23 7.51 -36.38
N ARG A 99 -34.74 6.80 -35.36
CA ARG A 99 -35.37 5.59 -34.83
C ARG A 99 -36.75 5.88 -34.27
N MET A 100 -36.94 6.99 -33.54
CA MET A 100 -38.21 7.42 -32.95
C MET A 100 -39.28 7.73 -34.04
N PHE A 101 -38.87 8.32 -35.17
CA PHE A 101 -39.77 8.74 -36.25
C PHE A 101 -39.73 7.82 -37.48
N ALA A 102 -39.15 6.63 -37.34
CA ALA A 102 -39.05 5.60 -38.40
C ALA A 102 -38.48 6.18 -39.71
N VAL A 103 -37.38 6.92 -39.62
CA VAL A 103 -36.59 7.36 -40.78
C VAL A 103 -35.42 6.41 -40.94
N GLU A 104 -35.31 5.74 -42.06
CA GLU A 104 -34.22 4.82 -42.37
C GLU A 104 -32.98 5.60 -42.83
N SER A 105 -31.78 5.14 -42.45
CA SER A 105 -30.49 5.61 -42.91
C SER A 105 -29.43 4.55 -42.62
N ASP A 106 -29.01 3.87 -43.66
CA ASP A 106 -27.99 2.83 -43.60
C ASP A 106 -26.62 3.46 -43.24
N VAL A 107 -26.33 4.64 -43.77
CA VAL A 107 -25.07 5.35 -43.51
C VAL A 107 -24.86 5.66 -42.02
N ILE A 108 -25.88 6.21 -41.35
CA ILE A 108 -25.80 6.51 -39.92
C ILE A 108 -25.72 5.23 -39.08
N GLU A 109 -26.47 4.19 -39.49
CA GLU A 109 -26.49 2.90 -38.78
C GLU A 109 -25.13 2.22 -38.86
N ASP A 110 -24.57 2.13 -40.03
CA ASP A 110 -23.26 1.56 -40.29
C ASP A 110 -22.15 2.36 -39.58
N PHE A 111 -22.20 3.68 -39.65
CA PHE A 111 -21.21 4.51 -38.97
C PHE A 111 -21.23 4.31 -37.45
N VAL A 112 -22.40 4.33 -36.82
CA VAL A 112 -22.52 4.11 -35.37
C VAL A 112 -22.06 2.70 -35.02
N TRP A 113 -22.41 1.68 -35.78
CA TRP A 113 -21.95 0.32 -35.52
C TRP A 113 -20.43 0.17 -35.66
N GLN A 114 -19.82 0.78 -36.68
CA GLN A 114 -18.39 0.76 -36.89
C GLN A 114 -17.66 1.58 -35.81
N PHE A 115 -18.24 2.70 -35.36
CA PHE A 115 -17.69 3.49 -34.27
C PHE A 115 -17.70 2.74 -32.94
N ASP A 116 -18.77 2.02 -32.62
CA ASP A 116 -18.85 1.17 -31.43
C ASP A 116 -17.82 0.02 -31.45
N SER A 117 -17.35 -0.38 -32.63
CA SER A 117 -16.33 -1.43 -32.81
C SER A 117 -14.93 -0.87 -33.14
N LEU A 118 -14.72 0.45 -33.05
CA LEU A 118 -13.50 1.13 -33.50
C LEU A 118 -12.24 0.63 -32.76
N ASP A 119 -12.32 0.39 -31.46
CA ASP A 119 -11.19 -0.14 -30.68
C ASP A 119 -10.73 -1.49 -31.23
N ARG A 120 -11.65 -2.35 -31.60
CA ARG A 120 -11.35 -3.64 -32.22
C ARG A 120 -10.74 -3.47 -33.61
N THR A 121 -11.25 -2.55 -34.41
CA THR A 121 -10.70 -2.22 -35.74
C THR A 121 -9.26 -1.76 -35.64
N ILE A 122 -8.94 -0.88 -34.67
CA ILE A 122 -7.58 -0.39 -34.40
C ILE A 122 -6.68 -1.53 -33.94
N GLU A 123 -7.15 -2.40 -33.06
CA GLU A 123 -6.39 -3.56 -32.60
C GLU A 123 -6.06 -4.52 -33.76
N GLU A 124 -7.01 -4.83 -34.62
CA GLU A 124 -6.82 -5.67 -35.80
C GLU A 124 -5.86 -5.01 -36.80
N HIS A 125 -5.94 -3.70 -36.98
CA HIS A 125 -4.97 -2.93 -37.79
C HIS A 125 -3.55 -3.06 -37.21
N ASN A 126 -3.35 -2.81 -35.92
CA ASN A 126 -2.06 -2.93 -35.25
C ASN A 126 -1.48 -4.35 -35.34
N GLN A 127 -2.33 -5.37 -35.26
CA GLN A 127 -1.91 -6.77 -35.44
C GLN A 127 -1.43 -7.03 -36.88
N ARG A 128 -2.11 -6.48 -37.90
CA ARG A 128 -1.69 -6.59 -39.31
C ARG A 128 -0.37 -5.86 -39.52
N TYR A 129 -0.23 -4.63 -38.98
CA TYR A 129 1.03 -3.90 -39.00
C TYR A 129 2.18 -4.70 -38.39
N CYS A 130 2.00 -5.27 -37.19
CA CYS A 130 3.03 -6.10 -36.55
C CYS A 130 3.40 -7.32 -37.42
N LYS A 131 2.43 -8.01 -38.03
CA LYS A 131 2.69 -9.15 -38.94
C LYS A 131 3.52 -8.70 -40.16
N LYS A 132 3.19 -7.56 -40.76
CA LYS A 132 3.94 -6.96 -41.89
C LYS A 132 5.38 -6.66 -41.48
N GLN A 133 5.59 -6.02 -40.32
CA GLN A 133 6.93 -5.70 -39.82
C GLN A 133 7.76 -6.94 -39.50
N LEU A 134 7.14 -7.97 -38.90
CA LEU A 134 7.81 -9.24 -38.63
C LEU A 134 8.31 -9.92 -39.90
N ALA A 135 7.47 -10.00 -40.94
CA ALA A 135 7.85 -10.60 -42.24
C ALA A 135 8.92 -9.80 -42.95
N ALA A 136 8.80 -8.46 -43.00
CA ALA A 136 9.77 -7.59 -43.64
C ALA A 136 11.17 -7.60 -42.99
N ASN A 137 11.25 -7.95 -41.69
CA ASN A 137 12.50 -7.91 -40.92
C ASN A 137 12.95 -9.28 -40.41
N GLU A 138 12.49 -10.39 -40.97
CA GLU A 138 12.82 -11.74 -40.54
C GLU A 138 14.34 -11.98 -40.47
N ALA A 139 15.07 -11.71 -41.53
CA ALA A 139 16.51 -11.85 -41.60
C ALA A 139 17.26 -10.97 -40.58
N PHE A 140 16.73 -9.79 -40.26
CA PHE A 140 17.27 -8.94 -39.21
C PHE A 140 17.15 -9.63 -37.84
N PHE A 141 15.99 -10.17 -37.51
CA PHE A 141 15.77 -10.83 -36.20
C PHE A 141 16.56 -12.13 -36.03
N ASP A 142 16.93 -12.76 -37.14
CA ASP A 142 17.77 -13.96 -37.13
C ASP A 142 19.26 -13.65 -36.86
N THR A 143 19.71 -12.44 -37.19
CA THR A 143 21.16 -12.10 -37.22
C THR A 143 21.54 -10.95 -36.29
N VAL A 144 20.58 -10.20 -35.73
CA VAL A 144 20.84 -9.00 -34.91
C VAL A 144 21.60 -9.32 -33.61
N LEU A 145 21.50 -10.53 -33.11
CA LEU A 145 22.22 -11.05 -31.95
C LEU A 145 22.93 -12.35 -32.29
N GLN A 146 23.76 -12.83 -31.36
CA GLN A 146 24.48 -14.11 -31.52
C GLN A 146 23.53 -15.30 -31.75
N TYR A 147 22.33 -15.27 -31.14
CA TYR A 147 21.27 -16.25 -31.32
C TYR A 147 20.02 -15.57 -31.86
N PRO A 148 19.26 -16.24 -32.74
CA PRO A 148 18.00 -15.70 -33.25
C PRO A 148 17.02 -15.33 -32.13
N LEU A 149 16.31 -14.24 -32.29
CA LEU A 149 15.23 -13.84 -31.39
C LEU A 149 14.02 -14.77 -31.55
N ASP A 150 13.37 -15.15 -30.46
CA ASP A 150 12.16 -15.95 -30.50
C ASP A 150 10.92 -15.14 -30.94
N LYS A 151 9.80 -15.82 -31.21
CA LYS A 151 8.59 -15.19 -31.72
C LYS A 151 8.01 -14.11 -30.79
N GLN A 152 8.07 -14.32 -29.47
CA GLN A 152 7.54 -13.37 -28.49
C GLN A 152 8.46 -12.14 -28.38
N GLN A 153 9.77 -12.37 -28.38
CA GLN A 153 10.77 -11.29 -28.40
C GLN A 153 10.61 -10.42 -29.66
N ARG A 154 10.50 -11.04 -30.84
CA ARG A 154 10.28 -10.32 -32.11
C ARG A 154 9.00 -9.49 -32.08
N HIS A 155 7.90 -10.07 -31.56
CA HIS A 155 6.63 -9.37 -31.44
C HIS A 155 6.74 -8.14 -30.50
N SER A 156 7.40 -8.29 -29.33
CA SER A 156 7.62 -7.15 -28.41
C SER A 156 8.48 -6.04 -29.01
N ILE A 157 9.37 -6.38 -29.96
CA ILE A 157 10.25 -5.44 -30.65
C ILE A 157 9.47 -4.62 -31.68
N VAL A 158 8.63 -5.25 -32.49
CA VAL A 158 7.87 -4.52 -33.55
C VAL A 158 6.66 -3.77 -33.02
N SER A 159 6.16 -4.11 -31.84
CA SER A 159 5.08 -3.35 -31.19
C SER A 159 5.55 -1.93 -30.86
N GLU A 160 4.83 -0.92 -31.37
CA GLU A 160 5.16 0.49 -31.19
C GLU A 160 4.22 1.18 -30.20
N SER A 161 3.56 0.40 -29.33
CA SER A 161 2.73 0.96 -28.24
C SER A 161 3.54 1.92 -27.37
N GLU A 162 2.91 3.01 -26.91
CA GLU A 162 3.55 4.00 -26.01
C GLU A 162 4.08 3.36 -24.73
N ASN A 163 3.34 2.39 -24.20
CA ASN A 163 3.70 1.64 -23.00
C ASN A 163 3.72 0.14 -23.33
N CYS A 164 4.88 -0.47 -23.24
CA CYS A 164 5.04 -1.90 -23.47
C CYS A 164 5.66 -2.56 -22.24
N LEU A 165 4.88 -3.39 -21.54
CA LEU A 165 5.34 -4.18 -20.41
C LEU A 165 5.75 -5.58 -20.89
N VAL A 166 7.04 -5.90 -20.78
CA VAL A 166 7.57 -7.23 -21.09
C VAL A 166 7.82 -8.00 -19.79
N VAL A 167 6.98 -8.98 -19.51
CA VAL A 167 7.12 -9.87 -18.35
C VAL A 167 7.83 -11.14 -18.77
N SER A 168 8.94 -11.44 -18.11
CA SER A 168 9.71 -12.64 -18.45
C SER A 168 10.50 -13.18 -17.25
N SER A 169 10.70 -14.50 -17.19
CA SER A 169 11.46 -15.19 -16.13
C SER A 169 12.95 -14.86 -16.17
N ALA A 170 13.68 -15.24 -15.12
CA ALA A 170 15.14 -15.12 -15.12
C ALA A 170 15.74 -16.01 -16.22
N GLY A 171 16.70 -15.47 -16.98
CA GLY A 171 17.37 -16.22 -18.06
C GLY A 171 16.60 -16.31 -19.39
N SER A 172 15.39 -15.78 -19.51
CA SER A 172 14.56 -15.86 -20.73
C SER A 172 14.93 -14.85 -21.82
N GLY A 173 16.03 -14.12 -21.68
CA GLY A 173 16.51 -13.19 -22.73
C GLY A 173 15.96 -11.77 -22.66
N LYS A 174 15.54 -11.26 -21.46
CA LYS A 174 15.12 -9.85 -21.28
C LYS A 174 16.08 -8.84 -21.89
N THR A 175 17.36 -8.97 -21.54
CA THR A 175 18.43 -8.09 -22.06
C THR A 175 18.54 -8.20 -23.59
N SER A 176 18.39 -9.42 -24.13
CA SER A 176 18.40 -9.66 -25.58
C SER A 176 17.22 -8.96 -26.28
N SER A 177 16.03 -8.98 -25.68
CA SER A 177 14.88 -8.25 -26.23
C SER A 177 15.09 -6.74 -26.25
N ILE A 178 15.69 -6.18 -25.18
CA ILE A 178 16.02 -4.75 -25.11
C ILE A 178 17.06 -4.38 -26.18
N VAL A 179 18.16 -5.15 -26.29
CA VAL A 179 19.20 -4.92 -27.29
C VAL A 179 18.61 -5.04 -28.69
N GLY A 180 17.79 -6.07 -28.95
CA GLY A 180 17.08 -6.24 -30.23
C GLY A 180 16.15 -5.06 -30.55
N LYS A 181 15.40 -4.54 -29.55
CA LYS A 181 14.52 -3.37 -29.73
C LYS A 181 15.32 -2.12 -30.09
N VAL A 182 16.41 -1.86 -29.39
CA VAL A 182 17.26 -0.68 -29.64
C VAL A 182 17.89 -0.76 -31.04
N ARG A 183 18.43 -1.92 -31.42
CA ARG A 183 18.97 -2.14 -32.76
C ARG A 183 17.89 -1.95 -33.83
N TYR A 184 16.68 -2.49 -33.62
CA TYR A 184 15.55 -2.31 -34.53
C TYR A 184 15.18 -0.83 -34.72
N LEU A 185 15.15 -0.06 -33.61
CA LEU A 185 14.87 1.37 -33.68
C LEU A 185 15.93 2.14 -34.48
N ILE A 186 17.21 1.83 -34.28
CA ILE A 186 18.31 2.49 -34.97
C ILE A 186 18.39 2.05 -36.45
N ASP A 187 18.47 0.73 -36.70
CA ASP A 187 18.81 0.18 -37.99
C ASP A 187 17.61 0.15 -38.98
N LYS A 188 16.36 0.01 -38.44
CA LYS A 188 15.15 -0.13 -39.27
C LYS A 188 14.21 1.06 -39.20
N LYS A 189 14.17 1.74 -38.03
CA LYS A 189 13.32 2.94 -37.85
C LYS A 189 14.11 4.23 -37.92
N HIS A 190 15.44 4.16 -38.10
CA HIS A 190 16.35 5.32 -38.23
C HIS A 190 16.20 6.32 -37.07
N VAL A 191 15.91 5.82 -35.84
CA VAL A 191 15.86 6.66 -34.66
C VAL A 191 17.29 7.01 -34.26
N ASP A 192 17.53 8.29 -34.03
CA ASP A 192 18.81 8.78 -33.55
C ASP A 192 19.14 8.16 -32.18
N PRO A 193 20.33 7.55 -31.99
CA PRO A 193 20.76 7.01 -30.72
C PRO A 193 20.66 7.99 -29.55
N GLU A 194 20.86 9.29 -29.75
CA GLU A 194 20.75 10.34 -28.74
C GLU A 194 19.30 10.53 -28.23
N ARG A 195 18.30 10.07 -28.99
CA ARG A 195 16.89 10.09 -28.61
C ARG A 195 16.44 8.83 -27.86
N ILE A 196 17.37 7.89 -27.62
CA ILE A 196 17.08 6.62 -26.92
C ILE A 196 17.67 6.69 -25.51
N LEU A 197 16.82 6.61 -24.50
CA LEU A 197 17.23 6.55 -23.11
C LEU A 197 17.12 5.11 -22.58
N LEU A 198 18.24 4.58 -22.10
CA LEU A 198 18.33 3.25 -21.49
C LEU A 198 18.54 3.37 -19.98
N ILE A 199 17.60 2.84 -19.21
CA ILE A 199 17.67 2.86 -17.75
C ILE A 199 17.67 1.42 -17.22
N SER A 200 18.55 1.15 -16.27
CA SER A 200 18.61 -0.12 -15.56
C SER A 200 18.65 0.10 -14.05
N TYR A 201 18.30 -0.94 -13.30
CA TYR A 201 18.29 -0.85 -11.83
C TYR A 201 19.70 -0.85 -11.22
N THR A 202 20.65 -1.54 -11.83
CA THR A 202 22.02 -1.66 -11.31
C THR A 202 23.06 -1.12 -12.29
N ASN A 203 24.18 -0.62 -11.76
CA ASN A 203 25.32 -0.17 -12.56
C ASN A 203 25.87 -1.28 -13.46
N LYS A 204 25.90 -2.52 -12.96
CA LYS A 204 26.35 -3.68 -13.73
C LYS A 204 25.47 -3.93 -14.96
N ALA A 205 24.14 -3.92 -14.78
CA ALA A 205 23.22 -4.12 -15.89
C ALA A 205 23.22 -2.94 -16.90
N ALA A 206 23.38 -1.71 -16.42
CA ALA A 206 23.55 -0.53 -17.29
C ALA A 206 24.83 -0.61 -18.13
N ALA A 207 25.95 -1.05 -17.53
CA ALA A 207 27.22 -1.26 -18.23
C ALA A 207 27.11 -2.39 -19.26
N GLU A 208 26.48 -3.52 -18.90
CA GLU A 208 26.24 -4.65 -19.82
C GLU A 208 25.41 -4.23 -21.05
N LEU A 209 24.36 -3.44 -20.86
CA LEU A 209 23.57 -2.89 -21.97
C LEU A 209 24.42 -2.01 -22.89
N THR A 210 25.24 -1.14 -22.32
CA THR A 210 26.15 -0.26 -23.08
C THR A 210 27.14 -1.08 -23.92
N GLU A 211 27.76 -2.08 -23.32
CA GLU A 211 28.74 -2.96 -23.97
C GLU A 211 28.10 -3.78 -25.11
N ARG A 212 26.94 -4.39 -24.87
CA ARG A 212 26.22 -5.19 -25.88
C ARG A 212 25.73 -4.37 -27.05
N LEU A 213 25.33 -3.13 -26.83
CA LEU A 213 24.89 -2.24 -27.87
C LEU A 213 26.07 -1.67 -28.65
N ASN A 214 27.16 -1.34 -28.00
CA ASN A 214 28.37 -0.79 -28.59
C ASN A 214 28.08 0.28 -29.66
N THR A 215 27.20 1.23 -29.34
CA THR A 215 26.72 2.29 -30.25
C THR A 215 27.21 3.65 -29.75
N PRO A 216 27.93 4.44 -30.55
CA PRO A 216 28.33 5.79 -30.17
C PRO A 216 27.13 6.65 -29.75
N GLY A 217 27.28 7.44 -28.69
CA GLY A 217 26.23 8.31 -28.18
C GLY A 217 25.17 7.62 -27.30
N LEU A 218 25.11 6.27 -27.29
CA LEU A 218 24.14 5.51 -26.51
C LEU A 218 24.80 4.81 -25.33
N ARG A 219 24.31 5.09 -24.11
CA ARG A 219 24.77 4.41 -22.90
C ARG A 219 23.61 4.10 -21.95
N GLY A 220 23.78 3.05 -21.16
CA GLY A 220 22.85 2.70 -20.09
C GLY A 220 23.10 3.53 -18.84
N TYR A 221 22.03 3.92 -18.19
CA TYR A 221 22.03 4.67 -16.93
C TYR A 221 21.38 3.86 -15.82
N THR A 222 21.71 4.18 -14.57
CA THR A 222 20.81 3.94 -13.45
C THR A 222 20.01 5.23 -13.21
N PHE A 223 18.86 5.11 -12.52
CA PHE A 223 18.05 6.30 -12.19
C PHE A 223 18.88 7.38 -11.49
N HIS A 224 19.66 6.99 -10.47
CA HIS A 224 20.51 7.93 -9.74
C HIS A 224 21.57 8.60 -10.59
N LYS A 225 22.25 7.82 -11.47
CA LYS A 225 23.27 8.40 -12.36
C LYS A 225 22.67 9.37 -13.36
N LEU A 226 21.49 9.04 -13.91
CA LEU A 226 20.75 9.94 -14.79
C LEU A 226 20.36 11.23 -14.04
N ALA A 227 19.84 11.11 -12.83
CA ALA A 227 19.45 12.26 -12.01
C ALA A 227 20.64 13.17 -11.69
N ILE A 228 21.80 12.61 -11.31
CA ILE A 228 23.04 13.37 -11.09
C ILE A 228 23.47 14.11 -12.36
N ASP A 229 23.41 13.46 -13.50
CA ASP A 229 23.80 14.10 -14.77
C ASP A 229 22.82 15.23 -15.15
N ILE A 230 21.52 15.06 -14.92
CA ILE A 230 20.50 16.11 -15.13
C ILE A 230 20.79 17.33 -14.24
N ILE A 231 20.96 17.10 -12.93
CA ILE A 231 21.27 18.17 -11.98
C ILE A 231 22.55 18.90 -12.43
N GLY A 232 23.61 18.13 -12.72
CA GLY A 232 24.90 18.70 -13.16
C GLY A 232 24.79 19.52 -14.44
N GLN A 233 23.94 19.14 -15.39
CA GLN A 233 23.71 19.89 -16.62
C GLN A 233 22.93 21.17 -16.39
N MET A 234 21.87 21.11 -15.56
CA MET A 234 20.97 22.25 -15.34
C MET A 234 21.54 23.26 -14.35
N THR A 235 22.16 22.81 -13.27
CA THR A 235 22.68 23.68 -12.20
C THR A 235 24.17 24.05 -12.38
N LYS A 236 24.89 23.37 -13.28
CA LYS A 236 26.35 23.45 -13.47
C LYS A 236 27.16 22.90 -12.29
N HIS A 237 26.49 22.30 -11.30
CA HIS A 237 27.14 21.68 -10.13
C HIS A 237 26.59 20.26 -9.96
N LYS A 238 27.49 19.30 -9.72
CA LYS A 238 27.06 17.94 -9.36
C LYS A 238 26.78 17.87 -7.87
N PRO A 239 25.68 17.22 -7.45
CA PRO A 239 25.36 17.06 -6.04
C PRO A 239 26.43 16.21 -5.34
N SER A 240 26.75 16.56 -4.10
CA SER A 240 27.58 15.75 -3.20
C SER A 240 26.69 14.71 -2.51
N ILE A 241 26.98 13.43 -2.73
CA ILE A 241 26.11 12.35 -2.25
C ILE A 241 26.67 11.78 -0.96
N CYS A 242 25.81 11.64 0.04
CA CYS A 242 26.11 10.93 1.27
C CYS A 242 26.06 9.42 1.04
N GLU A 243 27.20 8.76 1.10
CA GLU A 243 27.28 7.30 0.94
C GLU A 243 27.02 6.54 2.26
N ASN A 244 27.17 7.20 3.40
CA ASN A 244 27.11 6.58 4.73
C ASN A 244 25.82 6.94 5.50
N VAL A 245 24.70 6.95 4.82
CA VAL A 245 23.38 7.30 5.38
C VAL A 245 23.07 6.50 6.65
N ASP A 246 23.28 5.18 6.63
CA ASP A 246 22.99 4.31 7.78
C ASP A 246 23.79 4.71 9.03
N ASN A 247 25.04 5.10 8.88
CA ASN A 247 25.87 5.54 10.00
C ASN A 247 25.38 6.86 10.59
N ILE A 248 24.94 7.79 9.74
CA ILE A 248 24.35 9.06 10.20
C ILE A 248 23.11 8.78 11.06
N PHE A 249 22.22 7.90 10.62
CA PHE A 249 21.05 7.52 11.41
C PHE A 249 21.42 6.88 12.75
N VAL A 250 22.38 5.97 12.75
CA VAL A 250 22.88 5.33 13.98
C VAL A 250 23.44 6.36 14.96
N ASP A 251 24.21 7.32 14.46
CA ASP A 251 24.84 8.35 15.31
C ASP A 251 23.80 9.36 15.83
N ILE A 252 22.85 9.79 14.99
CA ILE A 252 21.74 10.64 15.43
C ILE A 252 20.89 9.93 16.49
N TYR A 253 20.56 8.67 16.25
CA TYR A 253 19.77 7.88 17.20
C TYR A 253 20.47 7.76 18.55
N LYS A 254 21.79 7.50 18.56
CA LYS A 254 22.59 7.48 19.80
C LYS A 254 22.63 8.83 20.52
N GLN A 255 22.77 9.93 19.77
CA GLN A 255 22.74 11.28 20.34
C GLN A 255 21.39 11.61 20.96
N LEU A 256 20.30 11.24 20.29
CA LEU A 256 18.96 11.43 20.85
C LEU A 256 18.71 10.56 22.09
N LEU A 257 19.34 9.39 22.19
CA LEU A 257 19.26 8.55 23.39
C LEU A 257 19.98 9.15 24.62
N GLU A 258 20.76 10.22 24.47
CA GLU A 258 21.29 10.98 25.61
C GLU A 258 20.22 11.89 26.25
N ASP A 259 19.09 12.09 25.55
CA ASP A 259 17.92 12.81 26.03
C ASP A 259 16.95 11.83 26.72
N ASN A 260 16.62 12.13 27.98
CA ASN A 260 15.70 11.31 28.76
C ASN A 260 14.28 11.28 28.16
N GLU A 261 13.79 12.40 27.57
CA GLU A 261 12.47 12.45 26.97
C GLU A 261 12.37 11.52 25.75
N PHE A 262 13.42 11.48 24.94
CA PHE A 262 13.49 10.56 23.82
C PHE A 262 13.57 9.09 24.26
N GLN A 263 14.37 8.79 25.31
CA GLN A 263 14.42 7.45 25.89
C GLN A 263 13.05 7.02 26.41
N ASP A 264 12.36 7.90 27.13
CA ASP A 264 11.02 7.67 27.66
C ASP A 264 10.02 7.39 26.54
N ALA A 265 10.10 8.14 25.44
CA ALA A 265 9.27 7.91 24.26
C ALA A 265 9.51 6.52 23.65
N VAL A 266 10.78 6.12 23.49
CA VAL A 266 11.12 4.79 22.95
C VAL A 266 10.62 3.68 23.89
N VAL A 267 10.89 3.79 25.19
CA VAL A 267 10.41 2.82 26.20
C VAL A 267 8.89 2.74 26.19
N SER A 268 8.20 3.88 26.17
CA SER A 268 6.74 3.97 26.13
C SER A 268 6.15 3.35 24.86
N TYR A 269 6.80 3.53 23.71
CA TYR A 269 6.38 2.90 22.47
C TYR A 269 6.39 1.38 22.58
N PHE A 270 7.48 0.78 23.06
CA PHE A 270 7.58 -0.66 23.24
C PHE A 270 6.60 -1.17 24.30
N ALA A 271 6.43 -0.45 25.40
CA ALA A 271 5.51 -0.83 26.47
C ALA A 271 4.06 -0.89 26.02
N ASN A 272 3.60 0.10 25.23
CA ASN A 272 2.18 0.32 24.97
C ASN A 272 1.75 -0.08 23.55
N TYR A 273 2.67 -0.07 22.57
CA TYR A 273 2.29 -0.15 21.16
C TYR A 273 2.97 -1.26 20.38
N GLU A 274 4.04 -1.89 20.87
CA GLU A 274 4.70 -2.95 20.11
C GLU A 274 3.80 -4.19 20.03
N ILE A 275 3.38 -4.49 18.81
CA ILE A 275 2.72 -5.75 18.47
C ILE A 275 3.73 -6.55 17.66
N GLU A 276 4.12 -7.74 18.13
CA GLU A 276 5.00 -8.60 17.35
C GLU A 276 4.39 -8.93 15.99
N GLN A 277 5.17 -8.70 14.93
CA GLN A 277 4.74 -8.92 13.55
C GLN A 277 4.41 -10.39 13.27
N GLU A 278 5.07 -11.34 13.94
CA GLU A 278 4.76 -12.77 13.91
C GLU A 278 3.34 -13.09 14.43
N ASP A 279 2.87 -12.38 15.45
CA ASP A 279 1.53 -12.59 16.01
C ASP A 279 0.43 -12.10 15.05
N TRP A 280 0.69 -11.07 14.24
CA TRP A 280 -0.31 -10.55 13.32
C TRP A 280 -0.50 -11.46 12.10
N GLU A 281 0.57 -11.99 11.53
CA GLU A 281 0.50 -12.95 10.42
C GLU A 281 -0.03 -14.31 10.88
N LYS A 282 0.38 -14.79 12.05
CA LYS A 282 -0.21 -15.96 12.69
C LYS A 282 -1.69 -15.78 12.99
N ARG A 283 -2.11 -14.65 13.56
CA ARG A 283 -3.53 -14.34 13.82
C ARG A 283 -4.35 -14.27 12.54
N LYS A 284 -3.76 -13.84 11.42
CA LYS A 284 -4.42 -13.82 10.12
C LYS A 284 -4.54 -15.23 9.52
N ALA A 285 -3.54 -16.08 9.70
CA ALA A 285 -3.58 -17.49 9.32
C ALA A 285 -4.49 -18.32 10.24
N ASP A 286 -4.46 -18.09 11.56
CA ASP A 286 -5.27 -18.80 12.56
C ASP A 286 -6.76 -18.43 12.52
N ARG A 287 -7.12 -17.24 12.04
CA ARG A 287 -8.52 -16.89 11.71
C ARG A 287 -9.09 -17.75 10.58
N GLN A 288 -8.23 -18.33 9.74
CA GLN A 288 -8.64 -19.25 8.67
C GLN A 288 -8.59 -20.74 9.07
N GLN A 289 -7.89 -21.09 10.14
CA GLN A 289 -7.81 -22.46 10.66
C GLN A 289 -8.30 -22.50 12.10
N SER A 290 -9.59 -22.85 12.27
CA SER A 290 -10.27 -23.31 13.51
C SER A 290 -9.91 -22.71 14.88
N LEU A 291 -10.95 -22.35 15.62
CA LEU A 291 -11.05 -21.89 17.01
C LEU A 291 -10.25 -22.69 18.09
N SER A 292 -9.66 -23.82 17.75
CA SER A 292 -8.85 -24.65 18.66
C SER A 292 -7.36 -24.23 18.71
N ALA A 293 -6.84 -23.60 17.67
CA ALA A 293 -5.46 -23.09 17.64
C ALA A 293 -5.32 -21.72 18.36
N ALA A 294 -6.38 -20.95 18.48
CA ALA A 294 -6.41 -19.67 19.21
C ALA A 294 -6.16 -19.79 20.73
N LYS A 295 -6.17 -21.00 21.28
CA LYS A 295 -5.81 -21.28 22.68
C LYS A 295 -4.32 -21.30 22.96
N ALA A 296 -3.46 -21.33 21.94
CA ALA A 296 -2.02 -21.46 22.10
C ALA A 296 -1.23 -20.15 21.88
N SER A 297 -1.85 -19.08 21.34
CA SER A 297 -1.19 -17.80 21.09
C SER A 297 -1.53 -16.76 22.15
N GLY A 298 -0.81 -16.79 23.27
CA GLY A 298 -0.79 -15.70 24.25
C GLY A 298 0.00 -14.50 23.73
N TYR A 299 -0.08 -13.38 24.46
CA TYR A 299 0.75 -12.21 24.22
C TYR A 299 2.14 -12.43 24.79
N LYS A 300 3.19 -12.19 24.01
CA LYS A 300 4.55 -12.23 24.55
C LYS A 300 4.83 -10.99 25.36
N ALA A 301 5.30 -11.16 26.59
CA ALA A 301 5.75 -10.06 27.42
C ALA A 301 7.07 -9.48 26.85
N LEU A 302 7.26 -8.16 27.01
CA LEU A 302 8.43 -7.45 26.47
C LEU A 302 9.73 -7.82 27.16
N LEU A 303 9.64 -8.11 28.45
CA LEU A 303 10.79 -8.45 29.30
C LEU A 303 10.63 -9.87 29.83
N PRO A 304 11.71 -10.60 30.04
CA PRO A 304 11.69 -11.93 30.62
C PRO A 304 11.33 -11.89 32.12
N ASP A 305 11.00 -13.04 32.68
CA ASP A 305 10.86 -13.22 34.14
C ASP A 305 12.22 -13.12 34.85
N MET A 306 12.18 -13.30 36.19
CA MET A 306 13.38 -13.25 37.02
C MET A 306 14.44 -14.31 36.69
N ASP A 307 14.08 -15.38 36.01
CA ASP A 307 14.98 -16.43 35.54
C ASP A 307 15.50 -16.20 34.11
N GLY A 308 15.14 -15.07 33.48
CA GLY A 308 15.49 -14.75 32.08
C GLY A 308 14.66 -15.51 31.05
N LYS A 309 13.53 -16.11 31.46
CA LYS A 309 12.66 -16.89 30.59
C LYS A 309 11.63 -15.98 29.94
N ALA A 310 11.43 -16.15 28.62
CA ALA A 310 10.40 -15.46 27.88
C ALA A 310 9.00 -15.84 28.40
N ILE A 311 8.17 -14.83 28.64
CA ILE A 311 6.81 -14.99 29.19
C ILE A 311 5.80 -14.83 28.06
N HIS A 312 4.80 -15.73 28.03
CA HIS A 312 3.60 -15.58 27.20
C HIS A 312 2.39 -15.46 28.13
N VAL A 313 1.71 -14.32 28.08
CA VAL A 313 0.57 -13.99 28.91
C VAL A 313 -0.75 -14.13 28.15
N ARG A 314 -1.86 -14.23 28.86
CA ARG A 314 -3.18 -14.49 28.27
C ARG A 314 -3.90 -13.25 27.78
N SER A 315 -3.52 -12.06 28.29
CA SER A 315 -4.17 -10.80 27.95
C SER A 315 -3.19 -9.63 27.79
N GLU A 316 -3.61 -8.57 27.11
CA GLU A 316 -2.85 -7.31 26.99
C GLU A 316 -2.68 -6.64 28.35
N GLN A 317 -3.65 -6.76 29.24
CA GLN A 317 -3.58 -6.22 30.59
C GLN A 317 -2.50 -6.93 31.42
N GLU A 318 -2.41 -8.26 31.31
CA GLU A 318 -1.31 -9.01 31.94
C GLU A 318 0.06 -8.63 31.36
N LYS A 319 0.16 -8.40 30.02
CA LYS A 319 1.39 -7.87 29.38
C LYS A 319 1.81 -6.54 30.00
N SER A 320 0.85 -5.64 30.22
CA SER A 320 1.11 -4.33 30.84
C SER A 320 1.53 -4.48 32.32
N ILE A 321 0.93 -5.43 33.05
CA ILE A 321 1.33 -5.75 34.45
C ILE A 321 2.77 -6.29 34.46
N CYS A 322 3.14 -7.22 33.59
CA CYS A 322 4.52 -7.70 33.44
C CYS A 322 5.51 -6.54 33.29
N PHE A 323 5.22 -5.64 32.36
CA PHE A 323 6.08 -4.50 32.11
C PHE A 323 6.16 -3.55 33.30
N ALA A 324 5.03 -3.27 33.95
CA ALA A 324 4.97 -2.43 35.14
C ALA A 324 5.75 -3.03 36.30
N LEU A 325 5.63 -4.33 36.59
CA LEU A 325 6.43 -5.03 37.61
C LEU A 325 7.92 -4.96 37.30
N SER A 326 8.29 -5.25 36.06
CA SER A 326 9.70 -5.12 35.62
C SER A 326 10.21 -3.68 35.75
N SER A 327 9.41 -2.66 35.40
CA SER A 327 9.78 -1.25 35.55
C SER A 327 9.94 -0.78 36.98
N LEU A 328 9.33 -1.48 37.90
CA LEU A 328 9.49 -1.31 39.35
C LEU A 328 10.64 -2.15 39.93
N GLY A 329 11.40 -2.85 39.11
CA GLY A 329 12.50 -3.71 39.54
C GLY A 329 12.02 -4.88 40.42
N VAL A 330 10.78 -5.31 40.27
CA VAL A 330 10.18 -6.38 41.03
C VAL A 330 10.47 -7.72 40.36
N SER A 331 11.00 -8.67 41.13
CA SER A 331 11.25 -10.03 40.67
C SER A 331 9.99 -10.87 40.74
N PHE A 332 9.58 -11.45 39.61
CA PHE A 332 8.37 -12.28 39.55
C PHE A 332 8.50 -13.45 38.56
N ARG A 333 7.62 -14.44 38.74
CA ARG A 333 7.37 -15.53 37.79
C ARG A 333 5.91 -15.51 37.36
N TYR A 334 5.64 -15.79 36.13
CA TYR A 334 4.28 -15.88 35.59
C TYR A 334 3.78 -17.32 35.66
N GLU A 335 2.55 -17.52 36.14
CA GLU A 335 1.89 -18.83 36.32
C GLU A 335 2.76 -19.90 37.03
N GLU A 336 3.55 -19.49 38.00
CA GLU A 336 4.29 -20.43 38.86
C GLU A 336 3.30 -21.26 39.66
N ALA A 337 3.59 -22.56 39.88
CA ALA A 337 2.74 -23.39 40.74
C ALA A 337 2.71 -22.83 42.17
N TYR A 338 1.52 -22.68 42.71
CA TYR A 338 1.33 -22.27 44.11
C TYR A 338 2.11 -23.19 45.05
N GLU A 339 2.70 -22.65 46.10
CA GLU A 339 3.59 -23.39 47.01
C GLU A 339 2.88 -24.47 47.80
N HIS A 340 1.55 -24.36 48.00
CA HIS A 340 0.75 -25.39 48.64
C HIS A 340 0.12 -26.28 47.58
N HIS A 341 0.06 -27.57 47.87
CA HIS A 341 -0.69 -28.50 47.04
C HIS A 341 -2.19 -28.24 47.17
N VAL A 342 -2.79 -27.76 46.10
CA VAL A 342 -4.22 -27.49 46.00
C VAL A 342 -4.74 -28.28 44.81
N TYR A 343 -4.94 -29.57 45.01
CA TYR A 343 -5.48 -30.46 43.99
C TYR A 343 -6.65 -31.22 44.61
N ASP A 344 -7.84 -31.04 44.07
CA ASP A 344 -9.03 -31.83 44.44
C ASP A 344 -9.77 -32.29 43.17
N GLU A 345 -10.92 -32.96 43.31
CA GLU A 345 -11.71 -33.45 42.18
C GLU A 345 -12.24 -32.34 41.26
N LEU A 346 -12.29 -31.10 41.73
CA LEU A 346 -12.84 -29.94 41.03
C LEU A 346 -11.75 -28.98 40.54
N HIS A 347 -10.58 -28.95 41.17
CA HIS A 347 -9.54 -27.97 40.90
C HIS A 347 -8.20 -28.65 40.58
N SER A 348 -7.60 -28.22 39.44
CA SER A 348 -6.20 -28.52 39.16
C SER A 348 -5.28 -27.73 40.09
N GLN A 349 -3.98 -28.08 40.14
CA GLN A 349 -2.99 -27.31 40.91
C GLN A 349 -3.07 -25.83 40.55
N TYR A 350 -3.32 -25.00 41.56
CA TYR A 350 -3.49 -23.56 41.41
C TYR A 350 -2.18 -22.91 40.96
N ARG A 351 -2.28 -21.97 40.03
CA ARG A 351 -1.20 -21.15 39.51
C ARG A 351 -1.66 -19.69 39.47
N PRO A 352 -1.21 -18.88 40.44
CA PRO A 352 -1.46 -17.44 40.39
C PRO A 352 -0.91 -16.81 39.14
N ASP A 353 -1.51 -15.73 38.64
CA ASP A 353 -1.01 -15.02 37.47
C ASP A 353 0.44 -14.61 37.69
N PHE A 354 0.78 -14.06 38.86
CA PHE A 354 2.16 -13.65 39.17
C PHE A 354 2.52 -14.10 40.61
N SER A 355 3.70 -14.74 40.75
CA SER A 355 4.37 -14.99 42.01
C SER A 355 5.53 -13.99 42.15
N ILE A 356 5.43 -13.08 43.12
CA ILE A 356 6.41 -12.02 43.37
C ILE A 356 7.36 -12.49 44.45
N HIS A 357 8.66 -12.52 44.13
CA HIS A 357 9.72 -12.98 45.02
C HIS A 357 10.55 -11.80 45.52
N TYR A 358 10.80 -11.73 46.81
CA TYR A 358 11.63 -10.70 47.40
C TYR A 358 12.30 -11.19 48.70
N THR A 359 13.38 -10.53 49.10
CA THR A 359 14.06 -10.81 50.35
C THR A 359 13.77 -9.70 51.36
N LYS A 360 13.34 -10.09 52.59
CA LYS A 360 13.13 -9.18 53.69
C LYS A 360 13.81 -9.73 54.93
N ASP A 361 14.63 -8.91 55.59
CA ASP A 361 15.39 -9.29 56.80
C ASP A 361 16.18 -10.60 56.62
N GLY A 362 16.75 -10.80 55.42
CA GLY A 362 17.53 -11.98 55.07
C GLY A 362 16.71 -13.27 54.85
N LYS A 363 15.39 -13.17 54.80
CA LYS A 363 14.48 -14.28 54.47
C LYS A 363 13.81 -14.10 53.14
N ASP A 364 13.73 -15.17 52.38
CA ASP A 364 12.97 -15.19 51.15
C ASP A 364 11.48 -15.14 51.43
N CYS A 365 10.82 -14.17 50.84
CA CYS A 365 9.39 -13.90 50.97
C CYS A 365 8.72 -14.00 49.59
N ARG A 366 7.43 -14.34 49.61
CA ARG A 366 6.62 -14.44 48.40
C ARG A 366 5.25 -13.82 48.64
N VAL A 367 4.76 -13.06 47.66
CA VAL A 367 3.37 -12.63 47.58
C VAL A 367 2.83 -12.96 46.18
N TYR A 368 1.53 -13.08 46.08
CA TYR A 368 0.88 -13.46 44.84
C TYR A 368 0.03 -12.31 44.32
N LEU A 369 -0.02 -12.14 42.99
CA LEU A 369 -0.84 -11.15 42.35
C LEU A 369 -1.73 -11.82 41.32
N GLU A 370 -3.02 -11.54 41.39
CA GLU A 370 -4.03 -11.96 40.44
C GLU A 370 -4.59 -10.75 39.69
N HIS A 371 -4.85 -10.95 38.41
CA HIS A 371 -5.52 -9.95 37.58
C HIS A 371 -6.92 -10.44 37.21
N PHE A 372 -7.94 -9.80 37.73
CA PHE A 372 -9.32 -10.16 37.45
C PHE A 372 -9.91 -9.35 36.32
N GLY A 373 -10.44 -10.04 35.28
CA GLY A 373 -11.08 -9.45 34.09
C GLY A 373 -12.48 -8.88 34.38
N ILE A 374 -12.64 -8.13 35.47
CA ILE A 374 -13.92 -7.53 35.88
C ILE A 374 -13.88 -6.00 35.80
N ASP A 375 -15.06 -5.42 35.53
CA ASP A 375 -15.27 -3.98 35.50
C ASP A 375 -15.47 -3.37 36.90
N GLU A 376 -15.85 -2.09 36.96
CA GLU A 376 -16.10 -1.35 38.18
C GLU A 376 -17.29 -1.86 39.02
N HIS A 377 -18.18 -2.63 38.39
CA HIS A 377 -19.34 -3.25 39.04
C HIS A 377 -19.06 -4.69 39.46
N GLY A 378 -17.83 -5.18 39.24
CA GLY A 378 -17.44 -6.56 39.54
C GLY A 378 -17.96 -7.56 38.50
N THR A 379 -18.30 -7.10 37.30
CA THR A 379 -18.90 -7.94 36.24
C THR A 379 -17.93 -8.23 35.10
N VAL A 380 -18.08 -9.43 34.54
CA VAL A 380 -17.29 -9.84 33.36
C VAL A 380 -17.85 -9.22 32.07
N PRO A 381 -17.01 -8.97 31.05
CA PRO A 381 -17.46 -8.48 29.74
C PRO A 381 -18.42 -9.47 29.07
N ALA A 382 -19.44 -8.96 28.37
CA ALA A 382 -20.45 -9.77 27.67
C ALA A 382 -19.86 -10.81 26.68
N TRP A 383 -18.71 -10.52 26.06
CA TRP A 383 -18.05 -11.48 25.17
C TRP A 383 -17.56 -12.73 25.91
N PHE A 384 -17.28 -12.64 27.22
CA PHE A 384 -16.83 -13.78 28.03
C PHE A 384 -17.96 -14.83 28.20
N ALA A 385 -19.18 -14.40 28.50
CA ALA A 385 -20.36 -15.26 28.51
C ALA A 385 -20.61 -15.94 27.17
N LYS A 386 -20.56 -15.14 26.06
CA LYS A 386 -20.75 -15.66 24.71
C LYS A 386 -19.69 -16.69 24.32
N LYS A 387 -18.43 -16.50 24.70
CA LYS A 387 -17.32 -17.42 24.44
C LYS A 387 -17.51 -18.76 25.12
N ASN A 388 -18.06 -18.75 26.32
CA ASN A 388 -18.27 -19.95 27.13
C ASN A 388 -19.66 -20.61 26.91
N GLY A 389 -20.52 -20.01 26.08
CA GLY A 389 -21.85 -20.54 25.76
C GLY A 389 -22.83 -20.52 26.93
N ILE A 390 -22.66 -19.63 27.90
CA ILE A 390 -23.49 -19.47 29.11
C ILE A 390 -24.12 -18.07 29.13
N THR A 391 -25.09 -17.86 29.97
CA THR A 391 -25.71 -16.56 30.21
C THR A 391 -24.72 -15.61 30.92
N TRP A 392 -24.96 -14.31 30.79
CA TRP A 392 -24.09 -13.31 31.42
C TRP A 392 -24.14 -13.39 32.95
N ASP A 393 -25.31 -13.70 33.52
CA ASP A 393 -25.48 -13.86 34.95
C ASP A 393 -24.73 -15.11 35.47
N GLU A 394 -24.84 -16.24 34.78
CA GLU A 394 -24.06 -17.44 35.06
C GLU A 394 -22.56 -17.20 34.98
N ALA A 395 -22.11 -16.44 33.96
CA ALA A 395 -20.71 -16.09 33.80
C ALA A 395 -20.20 -15.22 34.95
N ASN A 396 -20.97 -14.23 35.39
CA ASN A 396 -20.65 -13.40 36.56
C ASN A 396 -20.59 -14.20 37.85
N GLN A 397 -21.55 -15.10 38.06
CA GLN A 397 -21.57 -15.95 39.23
C GLN A 397 -20.36 -16.88 39.29
N GLN A 398 -20.09 -17.64 38.20
CA GLN A 398 -18.96 -18.57 38.16
C GLN A 398 -17.60 -17.85 38.33
N TYR A 399 -17.47 -16.67 37.74
CA TYR A 399 -16.23 -15.87 37.85
C TYR A 399 -16.07 -15.32 39.28
N GLY A 400 -17.15 -14.83 39.87
CA GLY A 400 -17.19 -14.34 41.24
C GLY A 400 -16.89 -15.44 42.27
N ASP A 401 -17.45 -16.65 42.09
CA ASP A 401 -17.15 -17.82 42.91
C ASP A 401 -15.67 -18.19 42.84
N GLY A 402 -15.07 -18.12 41.66
CA GLY A 402 -13.63 -18.32 41.44
C GLY A 402 -12.75 -17.28 42.15
N ILE A 403 -13.14 -16.00 42.14
CA ILE A 403 -12.44 -14.95 42.90
C ILE A 403 -12.54 -15.24 44.42
N THR A 404 -13.73 -15.57 44.90
CA THR A 404 -13.96 -15.86 46.30
C THR A 404 -13.11 -17.04 46.77
N TRP A 405 -13.11 -18.12 45.99
CA TRP A 405 -12.28 -19.29 46.28
C TRP A 405 -10.79 -18.96 46.39
N LYS A 406 -10.25 -18.15 45.46
CA LYS A 406 -8.85 -17.72 45.52
C LYS A 406 -8.54 -16.93 46.79
N ARG A 407 -9.42 -16.01 47.19
CA ARG A 407 -9.27 -15.21 48.40
C ARG A 407 -9.29 -16.07 49.67
N GLU A 408 -10.25 -16.99 49.77
CA GLU A 408 -10.37 -17.92 50.86
C GLU A 408 -9.16 -18.84 50.96
N LEU A 409 -8.67 -19.36 49.84
CA LEU A 409 -7.48 -20.20 49.79
C LEU A 409 -6.24 -19.47 50.34
N HIS A 410 -5.99 -18.24 49.92
CA HIS A 410 -4.85 -17.47 50.42
C HIS A 410 -5.00 -17.12 51.91
N GLN A 411 -6.22 -16.85 52.36
CA GLN A 411 -6.51 -16.63 53.77
C GLN A 411 -6.28 -17.90 54.59
N GLU A 412 -6.76 -19.05 54.15
CA GLU A 412 -6.57 -20.33 54.81
C GLU A 412 -5.10 -20.72 54.94
N LYS A 413 -4.34 -20.52 53.86
CA LYS A 413 -2.91 -20.87 53.82
C LYS A 413 -1.99 -19.79 54.41
N GLY A 414 -2.54 -18.66 54.85
CA GLY A 414 -1.77 -17.55 55.43
C GLY A 414 -0.83 -16.86 54.45
N THR A 415 -1.13 -16.92 53.14
CA THR A 415 -0.35 -16.27 52.09
C THR A 415 -0.98 -14.93 51.66
N THR A 416 -0.20 -14.02 51.14
CA THR A 416 -0.67 -12.69 50.75
C THR A 416 -1.07 -12.67 49.27
N LEU A 417 -2.34 -12.34 49.01
CA LEU A 417 -2.88 -12.11 47.67
C LEU A 417 -3.02 -10.61 47.41
N LEU A 418 -2.43 -10.15 46.31
CA LEU A 418 -2.63 -8.83 45.74
C LEU A 418 -3.57 -8.94 44.54
N GLU A 419 -4.35 -7.91 44.29
CA GLU A 419 -5.35 -7.93 43.22
C GLU A 419 -5.29 -6.69 42.34
N THR A 420 -5.44 -6.91 41.06
CA THR A 420 -5.75 -5.89 40.08
C THR A 420 -6.97 -6.30 39.26
N THR A 421 -7.67 -5.33 38.68
CA THR A 421 -8.87 -5.58 37.88
C THR A 421 -8.80 -4.83 36.54
N SER A 422 -9.64 -5.23 35.60
CA SER A 422 -9.77 -4.46 34.34
C SER A 422 -10.22 -3.02 34.59
N ALA A 423 -10.99 -2.76 35.64
CA ALA A 423 -11.38 -1.42 36.04
C ALA A 423 -10.19 -0.53 36.43
N ASP A 424 -9.11 -1.11 36.96
CA ASP A 424 -7.91 -0.35 37.33
C ASP A 424 -7.24 0.29 36.09
N PHE A 425 -7.28 -0.36 34.94
CA PHE A 425 -6.74 0.16 33.67
C PHE A 425 -7.52 1.35 33.09
N SER A 426 -8.79 1.48 33.46
CA SER A 426 -9.62 2.62 33.05
C SER A 426 -9.47 3.82 33.97
N ARG A 427 -9.09 3.60 35.21
CA ARG A 427 -9.10 4.62 36.29
C ARG A 427 -7.72 5.11 36.69
N TYR A 428 -6.70 4.28 36.50
CA TYR A 428 -5.36 4.54 37.04
C TYR A 428 -4.30 4.15 36.00
N ASP A 429 -3.11 4.75 36.13
CA ASP A 429 -1.91 4.13 35.62
C ASP A 429 -1.66 2.84 36.42
N ILE A 430 -1.57 1.72 35.72
CA ILE A 430 -1.37 0.40 36.34
C ILE A 430 -0.10 0.34 37.17
N LYS A 431 0.96 1.04 36.77
CA LYS A 431 2.21 1.14 37.53
C LYS A 431 2.00 1.83 38.89
N GLU A 432 1.24 2.92 38.91
CA GLU A 432 0.91 3.62 40.16
C GLU A 432 0.01 2.79 41.06
N LYS A 433 -0.92 2.02 40.50
CA LYS A 433 -1.73 1.04 41.26
C LYS A 433 -0.83 -0.02 41.90
N LEU A 434 0.10 -0.60 41.12
CA LEU A 434 1.04 -1.61 41.61
C LEU A 434 1.94 -1.06 42.73
N LYS A 435 2.47 0.15 42.61
CA LYS A 435 3.23 0.79 43.72
C LYS A 435 2.46 0.82 45.02
N LYS A 436 1.17 1.19 44.95
CA LYS A 436 0.31 1.24 46.17
C LYS A 436 0.14 -0.13 46.82
N ILE A 437 -0.25 -1.14 46.04
CA ILE A 437 -0.52 -2.48 46.58
C ILE A 437 0.78 -3.17 47.06
N LEU A 438 1.89 -3.00 46.34
CA LEU A 438 3.19 -3.52 46.75
C LEU A 438 3.69 -2.86 48.06
N SER A 439 3.54 -1.53 48.17
CA SER A 439 3.89 -0.80 49.39
C SER A 439 3.10 -1.28 50.59
N VAL A 440 1.77 -1.47 50.44
CA VAL A 440 0.90 -2.00 51.52
C VAL A 440 1.33 -3.40 51.93
N ALA A 441 1.70 -4.24 50.98
CA ALA A 441 2.20 -5.60 51.26
C ALA A 441 3.63 -5.65 51.80
N GLY A 442 4.32 -4.52 51.84
CA GLY A 442 5.73 -4.43 52.29
C GLY A 442 6.73 -5.06 51.34
N VAL A 443 6.39 -5.18 50.07
CA VAL A 443 7.28 -5.64 49.00
C VAL A 443 8.20 -4.49 48.63
N PRO A 444 9.52 -4.66 48.70
CA PRO A 444 10.46 -3.63 48.28
C PRO A 444 10.45 -3.52 46.72
N PHE A 445 10.50 -2.29 46.22
CA PHE A 445 10.65 -2.04 44.82
C PHE A 445 11.53 -0.81 44.57
N ARG A 446 12.14 -0.73 43.39
CA ARG A 446 12.92 0.42 42.94
C ARG A 446 12.53 0.70 41.50
N GLU A 447 12.06 1.90 41.24
CA GLU A 447 11.80 2.28 39.86
C GLU A 447 13.10 2.27 39.05
N LEU A 448 13.06 1.58 37.92
CA LEU A 448 14.13 1.59 36.95
C LEU A 448 14.06 2.90 36.13
N SER A 449 15.22 3.46 35.85
CA SER A 449 15.33 4.59 34.94
C SER A 449 15.01 4.19 33.50
N SER A 450 14.65 5.17 32.67
CA SER A 450 14.40 4.94 31.23
C SER A 450 15.62 4.34 30.54
N SER A 451 16.82 4.70 30.97
CA SER A 451 18.06 4.13 30.43
C SER A 451 18.23 2.65 30.78
N GLU A 452 17.87 2.23 32.02
CA GLU A 452 17.87 0.82 32.42
C GLU A 452 16.83 0.02 31.65
N LEU A 453 15.62 0.55 31.53
CA LEU A 453 14.53 -0.08 30.76
C LEU A 453 14.86 -0.18 29.27
N TYR A 454 15.42 0.89 28.69
CA TYR A 454 15.88 0.87 27.31
C TYR A 454 16.93 -0.23 27.08
N ALA A 455 17.93 -0.32 27.97
CA ALA A 455 18.97 -1.33 27.86
C ALA A 455 18.44 -2.77 27.96
N MET A 456 17.34 -2.97 28.69
CA MET A 456 16.66 -4.28 28.77
C MET A 456 15.83 -4.58 27.52
N LEU A 457 15.11 -3.59 26.99
CA LEU A 457 14.25 -3.73 25.81
C LEU A 457 15.06 -3.84 24.51
N LEU A 458 16.05 -2.98 24.36
CA LEU A 458 16.88 -2.84 23.18
C LEU A 458 18.38 -2.90 23.56
N PRO A 459 18.90 -4.09 23.91
CA PRO A 459 20.33 -4.21 24.23
C PRO A 459 21.19 -3.70 23.06
N LYS A 460 22.22 -2.91 23.41
CA LYS A 460 23.13 -2.28 22.45
C LYS A 460 23.71 -3.28 21.45
N GLY A 461 23.55 -3.00 20.16
CA GLY A 461 24.01 -3.86 19.07
C GLY A 461 23.14 -5.09 18.81
N SER A 462 22.00 -5.24 19.52
CA SER A 462 21.06 -6.34 19.35
C SER A 462 20.39 -6.31 17.97
N LYS A 463 19.80 -7.45 17.57
CA LYS A 463 19.00 -7.50 16.34
C LYS A 463 17.77 -6.59 16.41
N GLN A 464 17.17 -6.47 17.59
CA GLN A 464 16.01 -5.63 17.86
C GLN A 464 16.35 -4.14 17.68
N GLU A 465 17.44 -3.67 18.29
CA GLU A 465 17.90 -2.28 18.12
C GLU A 465 18.17 -1.96 16.64
N LYS A 466 18.90 -2.83 15.96
CA LYS A 466 19.19 -2.64 14.53
C LYS A 466 17.92 -2.65 13.67
N ALA A 467 16.95 -3.53 13.98
CA ALA A 467 15.67 -3.56 13.27
C ALA A 467 14.86 -2.29 13.51
N PHE A 468 14.90 -1.74 14.73
CA PHE A 468 14.21 -0.51 15.07
C PHE A 468 14.81 0.70 14.34
N ILE A 469 16.15 0.84 14.34
CA ILE A 469 16.83 1.89 13.58
C ILE A 469 16.49 1.76 12.08
N ARG A 470 16.49 0.54 11.54
CA ARG A 470 16.12 0.30 10.13
C ARG A 470 14.67 0.70 9.82
N LEU A 471 13.76 0.54 10.78
CA LEU A 471 12.38 1.02 10.64
C LEU A 471 12.34 2.54 10.46
N ILE A 472 13.13 3.28 11.25
CA ILE A 472 13.25 4.74 11.16
C ILE A 472 13.82 5.15 9.79
N VAL A 473 14.88 4.50 9.34
CA VAL A 473 15.46 4.73 8.00
C VAL A 473 14.44 4.51 6.90
N THR A 474 13.69 3.39 6.98
CA THR A 474 12.64 3.06 6.01
C THR A 474 11.54 4.10 6.01
N PHE A 475 11.08 4.53 7.18
CA PHE A 475 10.08 5.59 7.31
C PHE A 475 10.55 6.89 6.64
N THR A 476 11.79 7.33 6.94
CA THR A 476 12.36 8.55 6.35
C THR A 476 12.45 8.46 4.83
N THR A 477 12.87 7.31 4.30
CA THR A 477 12.93 7.08 2.86
C THR A 477 11.54 7.15 2.22
N LEU A 478 10.54 6.51 2.84
CA LEU A 478 9.16 6.54 2.35
C LEU A 478 8.55 7.94 2.42
N LEU A 479 8.82 8.68 3.49
CA LEU A 479 8.39 10.07 3.65
C LEU A 479 8.88 10.93 2.48
N LYS A 480 10.19 10.89 2.21
CA LYS A 480 10.82 11.63 1.10
C LYS A 480 10.28 11.16 -0.26
N THR A 481 10.27 9.85 -0.52
CA THR A 481 9.82 9.30 -1.82
C THR A 481 8.38 9.67 -2.15
N ASN A 482 7.51 9.82 -1.14
CA ASN A 482 6.14 10.25 -1.32
C ASN A 482 5.96 11.78 -1.27
N CYS A 483 7.04 12.54 -1.21
CA CYS A 483 7.02 14.01 -1.11
C CYS A 483 6.12 14.50 0.03
N LYS A 484 6.17 13.81 1.19
CA LYS A 484 5.38 14.12 2.37
C LYS A 484 6.24 14.75 3.45
N CYS A 485 5.64 15.66 4.23
CA CYS A 485 6.24 16.11 5.49
C CYS A 485 5.70 15.30 6.68
N VAL A 486 6.37 15.43 7.83
CA VAL A 486 5.99 14.70 9.06
C VAL A 486 4.57 15.09 9.48
N GLU A 487 4.24 16.37 9.42
CA GLU A 487 2.94 16.93 9.84
C GLU A 487 1.77 16.35 9.03
N GLU A 488 1.97 16.13 7.72
CA GLU A 488 0.94 15.50 6.86
C GLU A 488 0.70 14.04 7.25
N VAL A 489 1.76 13.30 7.62
CA VAL A 489 1.64 11.90 8.00
C VAL A 489 1.04 11.75 9.40
N VAL A 490 1.37 12.64 10.34
CA VAL A 490 0.72 12.74 11.65
C VAL A 490 -0.77 13.03 11.49
N ALA A 491 -1.12 14.02 10.66
CA ALA A 491 -2.52 14.34 10.39
C ALA A 491 -3.29 13.15 9.76
N LEU A 492 -2.62 12.34 8.94
CA LEU A 492 -3.19 11.11 8.41
C LEU A 492 -3.43 10.07 9.52
N ALA A 493 -2.44 9.82 10.38
CA ALA A 493 -2.55 8.89 11.50
C ALA A 493 -3.70 9.29 12.45
N HIS A 494 -3.82 10.58 12.74
CA HIS A 494 -4.90 11.13 13.55
C HIS A 494 -6.28 10.91 12.89
N ARG A 495 -6.41 11.16 11.58
CA ARG A 495 -7.65 10.93 10.82
C ARG A 495 -8.05 9.46 10.83
N GLU A 496 -7.10 8.55 10.69
CA GLU A 496 -7.32 7.10 10.72
C GLU A 496 -7.47 6.56 12.17
N ARG A 497 -7.34 7.43 13.19
CA ARG A 497 -7.37 7.09 14.62
C ARG A 497 -6.32 6.04 15.03
N ASP A 498 -5.19 6.02 14.35
CA ASP A 498 -4.06 5.14 14.67
C ASP A 498 -3.13 5.82 15.69
N LYS A 499 -3.47 5.69 16.96
CA LYS A 499 -2.69 6.26 18.08
C LYS A 499 -1.27 5.75 18.15
N ARG A 500 -1.01 4.53 17.65
CA ARG A 500 0.34 3.97 17.59
C ARG A 500 1.19 4.70 16.56
N ALA A 501 0.65 4.89 15.35
CA ALA A 501 1.32 5.61 14.31
C ALA A 501 1.54 7.07 14.71
N GLU A 502 0.52 7.74 15.25
CA GLU A 502 0.61 9.10 15.78
C GLU A 502 1.77 9.22 16.79
N PHE A 503 1.78 8.36 17.82
CA PHE A 503 2.79 8.40 18.87
C PHE A 503 4.22 8.18 18.34
N ILE A 504 4.46 7.14 17.54
CA ILE A 504 5.80 6.80 17.06
C ILE A 504 6.33 7.86 16.08
N ILE A 505 5.46 8.41 15.24
CA ILE A 505 5.85 9.44 14.28
C ILE A 505 6.23 10.72 15.00
N GLU A 506 5.40 11.21 15.90
CA GLU A 506 5.65 12.48 16.60
C GLU A 506 6.85 12.40 17.54
N ASN A 507 6.93 11.35 18.34
CA ASN A 507 7.87 11.31 19.46
C ASN A 507 9.21 10.64 19.12
N ILE A 508 9.27 9.84 18.06
CA ILE A 508 10.48 9.07 17.73
C ILE A 508 10.98 9.39 16.31
N PHE A 509 10.11 9.27 15.29
CA PHE A 509 10.56 9.44 13.91
C PHE A 509 10.83 10.90 13.55
N ALA A 510 9.96 11.82 13.95
CA ALA A 510 10.10 13.23 13.66
C ALA A 510 11.42 13.83 14.19
N PRO A 511 11.82 13.63 15.46
CA PRO A 511 13.11 14.09 15.95
C PRO A 511 14.30 13.57 15.16
N VAL A 512 14.26 12.30 14.74
CA VAL A 512 15.33 11.70 13.94
C VAL A 512 15.36 12.27 12.52
N VAL A 513 14.19 12.42 11.87
CA VAL A 513 14.08 12.99 10.52
C VAL A 513 14.63 14.42 10.47
N VAL A 514 14.24 15.26 11.44
CA VAL A 514 14.71 16.65 11.53
C VAL A 514 16.24 16.69 11.68
N ARG A 515 16.80 15.93 12.63
CA ARG A 515 18.24 15.86 12.84
C ARG A 515 18.99 15.31 11.63
N TYR A 516 18.39 14.37 10.92
CA TYR A 516 18.97 13.81 9.69
C TYR A 516 19.06 14.86 8.59
N GLN A 517 18.00 15.63 8.37
CA GLN A 517 18.00 16.72 7.39
C GLN A 517 19.03 17.81 7.75
N GLU A 518 19.11 18.19 9.03
CA GLU A 518 20.12 19.13 9.52
C GLU A 518 21.55 18.60 9.31
N ALA A 519 21.78 17.31 9.53
CA ALA A 519 23.09 16.68 9.34
C ALA A 519 23.52 16.71 7.88
N LEU A 520 22.62 16.36 6.95
CA LEU A 520 22.88 16.44 5.51
C LEU A 520 23.17 17.89 5.07
N ALA A 521 22.37 18.84 5.56
CA ALA A 521 22.58 20.27 5.25
C ALA A 521 23.94 20.79 5.76
N LYS A 522 24.37 20.41 6.98
CA LYS A 522 25.69 20.78 7.52
C LYS A 522 26.84 20.17 6.72
N LEU A 523 26.66 18.99 6.16
CA LEU A 523 27.65 18.33 5.31
C LEU A 523 27.65 18.85 3.88
N GLU A 524 26.68 19.69 3.51
CA GLU A 524 26.41 20.08 2.13
C GLU A 524 26.23 18.87 1.21
N GLN A 525 25.55 17.83 1.73
CA GLN A 525 25.29 16.57 1.04
C GLN A 525 23.80 16.30 0.92
N CYS A 526 23.47 15.46 -0.03
CA CYS A 526 22.13 14.93 -0.21
C CYS A 526 22.17 13.39 -0.25
N ASP A 527 21.07 12.74 0.07
CA ASP A 527 20.94 11.29 -0.14
C ASP A 527 20.44 10.96 -1.55
N PHE A 528 20.42 9.67 -1.88
CA PHE A 528 19.98 9.21 -3.19
C PHE A 528 18.51 9.55 -3.50
N THR A 529 17.66 9.66 -2.49
CA THR A 529 16.26 10.07 -2.68
C THR A 529 16.16 11.54 -3.05
N ASP A 530 16.93 12.40 -2.37
CA ASP A 530 17.00 13.84 -2.66
C ASP A 530 17.42 14.08 -4.11
N VAL A 531 18.42 13.35 -4.60
CA VAL A 531 18.90 13.46 -5.98
C VAL A 531 17.78 13.19 -7.00
N ILE A 532 16.98 12.15 -6.77
CA ILE A 532 15.85 11.83 -7.66
C ILE A 532 14.79 12.94 -7.61
N LEU A 533 14.47 13.43 -6.41
CA LEU A 533 13.46 14.47 -6.22
C LEU A 533 13.88 15.79 -6.86
N GLU A 534 15.14 16.21 -6.65
CA GLU A 534 15.70 17.42 -7.24
C GLU A 534 15.71 17.34 -8.78
N ALA A 535 16.19 16.23 -9.35
CA ALA A 535 16.18 16.03 -10.80
C ALA A 535 14.75 16.07 -11.35
N THR A 536 13.78 15.46 -10.67
CA THR A 536 12.37 15.49 -11.08
C THR A 536 11.81 16.90 -11.06
N SER A 537 12.10 17.68 -10.02
CA SER A 537 11.69 19.09 -9.92
C SER A 537 12.26 19.92 -11.07
N LEU A 538 13.56 19.74 -11.37
CA LEU A 538 14.23 20.46 -12.45
C LEU A 538 13.69 20.13 -13.85
N ILE A 539 13.26 18.89 -14.09
CA ILE A 539 12.67 18.50 -15.39
C ILE A 539 11.24 19.07 -15.52
N SER A 540 10.53 19.22 -14.40
CA SER A 540 9.13 19.67 -14.38
C SER A 540 8.98 21.20 -14.42
N SER A 541 10.06 21.96 -14.14
CA SER A 541 10.12 23.43 -14.21
C SER A 541 10.41 23.92 -15.63
#